data_76d34a253075eec5c2ef05404ef67520
#
_entry.id   76d34a253075eec5c2ef05404ef67520
#
_cell.length_a   1.000
_cell.length_b   1.000
_cell.length_c   1.000
_cell.angle_alpha   90.00
_cell.angle_beta   90.00
_cell.angle_gamma   90.00
#
_symmetry.space_group_name_H-M   'P 1'
#
loop_
_entity.id
_entity.type
_entity.pdbx_description
1 polymer ?
#
loop_
_entity_poly.entity_id
_entity_poly.type
_entity_poly.pdbx_seq_one_letter_code
_entity_poly.pdbx_strand_id
1 'polypeptide(L)'
;MDNIREMKYLKLLFLLVFFVQSQAEPVNTGHAEVSLVKGSYANNQLIIGVKMDMQENWHTYWKNPGDSGGPIKVKWNYSNNILNVGEVLWPAPELIPYPPLMTYGYEDFVIFPFVVNLSNESTYSDQGSTADNLDIEAHIDFLICADICVPENAYIKTSLSKMSEDIQLDNWLNRVPSITLPTLIKKNKEFLEIRFSYNDDIANIYFYIDEKNTVIHSGNQNLIKEENNWLLKVPIDKNVELTNTISGVLNIDDKNYLITSQLDRKKSSSIEVTFLQALIFAFLGGLILNLMPCVFPIISLKILSFVSM
;
A
#
# COMPACT_ATOMS: atom_id res chain seq x y z
N MET A 1 28.78 -66.54 -15.24
CA MET A 1 28.40 -65.96 -13.95
C MET A 1 28.31 -64.40 -14.02
N ASP A 2 28.73 -63.80 -15.11
CA ASP A 2 28.82 -62.34 -15.24
C ASP A 2 27.49 -61.64 -15.63
N ASN A 3 26.60 -62.32 -16.34
CA ASN A 3 25.31 -61.74 -16.79
C ASN A 3 24.28 -61.45 -15.65
N ILE A 4 24.41 -62.15 -14.51
CA ILE A 4 23.48 -61.95 -13.37
C ILE A 4 23.88 -60.71 -12.55
N ARG A 5 25.18 -60.36 -12.60
CA ARG A 5 25.73 -59.22 -11.87
C ARG A 5 25.36 -57.90 -12.56
N GLU A 6 25.46 -57.85 -13.88
CA GLU A 6 25.07 -56.71 -14.71
C GLU A 6 23.57 -56.41 -14.62
N MET A 7 22.74 -57.44 -14.56
CA MET A 7 21.27 -57.27 -14.44
C MET A 7 20.83 -56.74 -13.08
N LYS A 8 21.60 -56.94 -12.00
CA LYS A 8 21.34 -56.36 -10.68
C LYS A 8 21.64 -54.86 -10.64
N TYR A 9 22.69 -54.41 -11.29
CA TYR A 9 23.03 -52.99 -11.38
C TYR A 9 22.08 -52.22 -12.30
N LEU A 10 21.60 -52.82 -13.38
CA LEU A 10 20.60 -52.23 -14.26
C LEU A 10 19.25 -52.07 -13.56
N LYS A 11 18.83 -53.03 -12.71
CA LYS A 11 17.63 -52.90 -11.86
C LYS A 11 17.80 -51.85 -10.75
N LEU A 12 19.01 -51.69 -10.20
CA LEU A 12 19.31 -50.67 -9.19
C LEU A 12 19.34 -49.26 -9.81
N LEU A 13 19.83 -49.12 -11.04
CA LEU A 13 19.83 -47.87 -11.78
C LEU A 13 18.42 -47.44 -12.19
N PHE A 14 17.52 -48.38 -12.48
CA PHE A 14 16.13 -48.09 -12.84
C PHE A 14 15.26 -47.68 -11.63
N LEU A 15 15.69 -48.03 -10.40
CA LEU A 15 14.98 -47.64 -9.17
C LEU A 15 15.33 -46.23 -8.69
N LEU A 16 16.42 -45.64 -9.21
CA LEU A 16 16.89 -44.29 -8.86
C LEU A 16 16.25 -43.18 -9.68
N VAL A 17 15.44 -43.49 -10.68
CA VAL A 17 14.90 -42.51 -11.66
C VAL A 17 13.47 -42.05 -11.32
N PHE A 18 12.82 -42.56 -10.27
CA PHE A 18 11.40 -42.23 -9.98
C PHE A 18 11.13 -41.54 -8.65
N PHE A 19 11.92 -40.52 -8.30
CA PHE A 19 11.48 -39.50 -7.35
C PHE A 19 11.40 -38.15 -8.07
N VAL A 20 10.56 -38.04 -9.07
CA VAL A 20 10.06 -36.75 -9.52
C VAL A 20 9.00 -36.36 -8.51
N GLN A 21 9.37 -35.55 -7.53
CA GLN A 21 8.39 -34.83 -6.73
C GLN A 21 7.60 -33.96 -7.71
N SER A 22 6.32 -34.28 -7.88
CA SER A 22 5.38 -33.41 -8.62
C SER A 22 5.21 -32.13 -7.82
N GLN A 23 6.02 -31.13 -8.11
CA GLN A 23 5.84 -29.77 -7.63
C GLN A 23 4.64 -29.13 -8.35
N ALA A 24 4.00 -28.16 -7.71
CA ALA A 24 2.98 -27.36 -8.38
C ALA A 24 3.66 -26.57 -9.51
N GLU A 25 3.20 -26.80 -10.75
CA GLU A 25 3.75 -26.09 -11.91
C GLU A 25 3.31 -24.63 -11.92
N PRO A 26 4.17 -23.69 -12.33
CA PRO A 26 3.80 -22.31 -12.55
C PRO A 26 2.71 -22.19 -13.62
N VAL A 27 1.82 -21.24 -13.47
CA VAL A 27 0.79 -20.89 -14.46
C VAL A 27 1.29 -19.71 -15.30
N ASN A 28 1.46 -19.95 -16.58
CA ASN A 28 1.78 -18.87 -17.53
C ASN A 28 0.48 -18.15 -17.93
N THR A 29 0.43 -16.84 -17.69
CA THR A 29 -0.75 -16.00 -17.94
C THR A 29 -0.62 -15.14 -19.19
N GLY A 30 0.54 -15.18 -19.84
CA GLY A 30 0.87 -14.39 -21.04
C GLY A 30 2.07 -13.48 -20.80
N HIS A 31 2.02 -12.62 -19.80
CA HIS A 31 3.10 -11.70 -19.47
C HIS A 31 3.77 -12.01 -18.12
N ALA A 32 3.25 -12.98 -17.36
CA ALA A 32 3.84 -13.45 -16.12
C ALA A 32 3.74 -14.97 -15.98
N GLU A 33 4.68 -15.55 -15.23
CA GLU A 33 4.57 -16.88 -14.64
C GLU A 33 4.20 -16.72 -13.17
N VAL A 34 3.05 -17.29 -12.77
CA VAL A 34 2.53 -17.19 -11.41
C VAL A 34 2.60 -18.56 -10.74
N SER A 35 3.17 -18.60 -9.53
CA SER A 35 3.28 -19.83 -8.75
C SER A 35 3.03 -19.57 -7.26
N LEU A 36 2.74 -20.65 -6.52
CA LEU A 36 2.68 -20.63 -5.07
C LEU A 36 3.95 -21.23 -4.50
N VAL A 37 4.57 -20.50 -3.59
CA VAL A 37 5.79 -20.91 -2.89
C VAL A 37 5.55 -20.90 -1.38
N LYS A 38 6.35 -21.66 -0.63
CA LYS A 38 6.31 -21.69 0.83
C LYS A 38 7.64 -21.25 1.43
N GLY A 39 7.57 -20.73 2.63
CA GLY A 39 8.70 -20.32 3.45
C GLY A 39 8.63 -20.94 4.85
N SER A 40 9.01 -20.17 5.85
CA SER A 40 9.13 -20.62 7.23
C SER A 40 7.79 -21.03 7.86
N TYR A 41 7.87 -22.02 8.74
CA TYR A 41 6.76 -22.49 9.58
C TYR A 41 7.12 -22.36 11.05
N ALA A 42 6.26 -21.69 11.82
CA ALA A 42 6.39 -21.56 13.26
C ALA A 42 5.03 -21.30 13.92
N ASN A 43 4.82 -21.85 15.12
CA ASN A 43 3.61 -21.56 15.93
C ASN A 43 2.27 -21.79 15.19
N ASN A 44 2.18 -22.88 14.42
CA ASN A 44 1.03 -23.20 13.56
C ASN A 44 0.75 -22.16 12.46
N GLN A 45 1.72 -21.37 12.11
CA GLN A 45 1.68 -20.43 11.01
C GLN A 45 2.71 -20.81 9.96
N LEU A 46 2.27 -20.93 8.71
CA LEU A 46 3.12 -21.12 7.55
C LEU A 46 3.10 -19.84 6.71
N ILE A 47 4.27 -19.37 6.33
CA ILE A 47 4.36 -18.29 5.35
C ILE A 47 4.30 -18.91 3.96
N ILE A 48 3.38 -18.43 3.14
CA ILE A 48 3.32 -18.77 1.72
C ILE A 48 3.46 -17.48 0.89
N GLY A 49 3.81 -17.63 -0.39
CA GLY A 49 3.92 -16.51 -1.32
C GLY A 49 3.21 -16.76 -2.64
N VAL A 50 2.54 -15.74 -3.16
CA VAL A 50 2.21 -15.66 -4.58
C VAL A 50 3.40 -15.05 -5.28
N LYS A 51 4.14 -15.87 -6.01
CA LYS A 51 5.32 -15.50 -6.79
C LYS A 51 4.87 -15.13 -8.19
N MET A 52 5.33 -14.00 -8.68
CA MET A 52 5.11 -13.53 -10.04
C MET A 52 6.46 -13.21 -10.69
N ASP A 53 6.83 -13.99 -11.69
CA ASP A 53 7.94 -13.74 -12.59
C ASP A 53 7.37 -13.10 -13.85
N MET A 54 7.56 -11.80 -14.00
CA MET A 54 7.03 -11.01 -15.12
C MET A 54 8.05 -10.93 -16.25
N GLN A 55 7.57 -10.70 -17.47
CA GLN A 55 8.47 -10.43 -18.58
C GLN A 55 9.23 -9.13 -18.34
N GLU A 56 10.41 -9.01 -18.91
CA GLU A 56 11.26 -7.82 -18.81
C GLU A 56 10.49 -6.53 -19.14
N ASN A 57 10.63 -5.50 -18.31
CA ASN A 57 9.92 -4.21 -18.36
C ASN A 57 8.41 -4.28 -18.10
N TRP A 58 7.89 -5.41 -17.64
CA TRP A 58 6.53 -5.50 -17.12
C TRP A 58 6.51 -5.32 -15.62
N HIS A 59 5.42 -4.71 -15.10
CA HIS A 59 5.27 -4.43 -13.69
C HIS A 59 3.85 -4.73 -13.20
N THR A 60 3.72 -4.99 -11.91
CA THR A 60 2.46 -5.07 -11.18
C THR A 60 2.45 -4.09 -10.02
N TYR A 61 1.36 -3.99 -9.27
CA TYR A 61 1.04 -2.85 -8.45
C TYR A 61 1.04 -3.15 -6.95
N TRP A 62 1.41 -2.13 -6.19
CA TRP A 62 1.21 -2.10 -4.75
C TRP A 62 -0.26 -1.83 -4.39
N LYS A 63 -0.63 -1.93 -3.07
CA LYS A 63 -2.00 -1.69 -2.57
C LYS A 63 -2.58 -0.34 -2.97
N ASN A 64 -1.76 0.71 -2.97
CA ASN A 64 -2.05 1.97 -3.64
C ASN A 64 -1.15 2.06 -4.88
N PRO A 65 -1.70 1.97 -6.08
CA PRO A 65 -0.90 1.90 -7.30
C PRO A 65 -0.34 3.25 -7.74
N GLY A 66 -0.61 4.35 -7.04
CA GLY A 66 -0.26 5.69 -7.48
C GLY A 66 -1.29 6.24 -8.48
N ASP A 67 -0.81 6.80 -9.59
CA ASP A 67 -1.66 7.48 -10.59
C ASP A 67 -2.41 6.50 -11.50
N SER A 68 -1.98 5.25 -11.62
CA SER A 68 -2.61 4.26 -12.52
C SER A 68 -2.50 2.84 -12.00
N GLY A 69 -3.37 1.94 -12.48
CA GLY A 69 -3.35 0.52 -12.19
C GLY A 69 -4.19 0.08 -10.99
N GLY A 70 -3.91 -1.12 -10.50
CA GLY A 70 -4.64 -1.70 -9.39
C GLY A 70 -3.94 -2.91 -8.76
N PRO A 71 -4.11 -3.11 -7.45
CA PRO A 71 -3.42 -4.18 -6.72
C PRO A 71 -3.92 -5.56 -7.11
N ILE A 72 -3.08 -6.57 -6.86
CA ILE A 72 -3.45 -7.99 -6.91
C ILE A 72 -4.62 -8.28 -5.97
N LYS A 73 -5.50 -9.18 -6.39
CA LYS A 73 -6.60 -9.73 -5.59
C LYS A 73 -6.48 -11.23 -5.57
N VAL A 74 -6.44 -11.81 -4.39
CA VAL A 74 -6.36 -13.27 -4.22
C VAL A 74 -7.57 -13.76 -3.45
N LYS A 75 -8.27 -14.74 -4.01
CA LYS A 75 -9.35 -15.45 -3.33
C LYS A 75 -8.88 -16.87 -3.06
N TRP A 76 -8.98 -17.28 -1.80
CA TRP A 76 -8.53 -18.55 -1.32
C TRP A 76 -9.69 -19.50 -1.05
N ASN A 77 -9.56 -20.76 -1.52
CA ASN A 77 -10.34 -21.90 -1.03
C ASN A 77 -9.35 -22.89 -0.42
N TYR A 78 -9.69 -23.49 0.71
CA TYR A 78 -8.78 -24.38 1.42
C TYR A 78 -9.52 -25.43 2.24
N SER A 79 -8.79 -26.51 2.57
CA SER A 79 -9.30 -27.62 3.37
C SER A 79 -9.54 -27.23 4.83
N ASN A 80 -10.36 -28.02 5.54
CA ASN A 80 -10.79 -27.73 6.92
C ASN A 80 -9.64 -27.62 7.95
N ASN A 81 -8.47 -28.19 7.65
CA ASN A 81 -7.29 -28.13 8.52
C ASN A 81 -6.50 -26.81 8.39
N ILE A 82 -6.89 -25.95 7.46
CA ILE A 82 -6.45 -24.57 7.37
C ILE A 82 -7.52 -23.70 8.00
N LEU A 83 -7.18 -22.94 9.04
CA LEU A 83 -8.12 -22.06 9.72
C LEU A 83 -8.45 -20.84 8.90
N ASN A 84 -7.43 -20.20 8.37
CA ASN A 84 -7.55 -19.09 7.43
C ASN A 84 -6.22 -18.84 6.68
N VAL A 85 -6.33 -18.12 5.58
CA VAL A 85 -5.21 -17.44 4.91
C VAL A 85 -5.42 -15.95 5.13
N GLY A 86 -4.41 -15.27 5.69
CA GLY A 86 -4.46 -13.83 5.97
C GLY A 86 -4.48 -12.98 4.70
N GLU A 87 -4.54 -11.68 4.90
CA GLU A 87 -4.39 -10.69 3.83
C GLU A 87 -2.94 -10.63 3.33
N VAL A 88 -2.72 -9.99 2.19
CA VAL A 88 -1.38 -9.74 1.64
C VAL A 88 -0.55 -8.96 2.65
N LEU A 89 0.62 -9.48 3.01
CA LEU A 89 1.64 -8.72 3.70
C LEU A 89 2.39 -7.89 2.64
N TRP A 90 2.01 -6.64 2.48
CA TRP A 90 2.50 -5.80 1.39
C TRP A 90 3.98 -5.44 1.55
N PRO A 91 4.90 -5.96 0.71
CA PRO A 91 6.26 -5.45 0.67
C PRO A 91 6.28 -3.97 0.29
N ALA A 92 7.28 -3.22 0.75
CA ALA A 92 7.43 -1.84 0.32
C ALA A 92 7.62 -1.78 -1.21
N PRO A 93 6.89 -0.88 -1.90
CA PRO A 93 6.94 -0.78 -3.35
C PRO A 93 8.17 -0.03 -3.84
N GLU A 94 8.33 0.00 -5.14
CA GLU A 94 9.25 0.83 -5.89
C GLU A 94 8.51 1.94 -6.65
N LEU A 95 9.24 2.98 -7.02
CA LEU A 95 8.73 4.04 -7.90
C LEU A 95 8.92 3.60 -9.35
N ILE A 96 7.83 3.55 -10.09
CA ILE A 96 7.82 3.21 -11.51
C ILE A 96 7.33 4.44 -12.27
N PRO A 97 8.25 5.29 -12.80
CA PRO A 97 7.86 6.51 -13.48
C PRO A 97 7.34 6.23 -14.89
N TYR A 98 6.17 6.75 -15.19
CA TYR A 98 5.58 6.78 -16.54
C TYR A 98 5.07 8.20 -16.83
N PRO A 99 5.96 9.14 -17.17
CA PRO A 99 5.61 10.56 -17.26
C PRO A 99 4.40 10.86 -18.12
N PRO A 100 3.41 11.69 -17.64
CA PRO A 100 3.46 12.49 -16.41
C PRO A 100 3.04 11.75 -15.14
N LEU A 101 2.78 10.44 -15.21
CA LEU A 101 2.29 9.60 -14.12
C LEU A 101 3.44 9.02 -13.29
N MET A 102 3.15 8.70 -12.03
CA MET A 102 4.01 7.94 -11.12
C MET A 102 3.23 6.76 -10.58
N THR A 103 3.78 5.57 -10.73
CA THR A 103 3.19 4.32 -10.27
C THR A 103 3.98 3.75 -9.09
N TYR A 104 3.30 3.09 -8.17
CA TYR A 104 3.86 2.34 -7.06
C TYR A 104 3.64 0.86 -7.31
N GLY A 105 4.72 0.08 -7.43
CA GLY A 105 4.61 -1.31 -7.80
C GLY A 105 5.90 -2.08 -7.71
N TYR A 106 6.01 -3.11 -8.53
CA TYR A 106 7.13 -4.04 -8.58
C TYR A 106 7.41 -4.39 -10.04
N GLU A 107 8.66 -4.25 -10.47
CA GLU A 107 9.10 -4.57 -11.82
C GLU A 107 9.69 -5.99 -11.86
N ASP A 108 9.53 -6.67 -12.97
CA ASP A 108 10.11 -7.96 -13.35
C ASP A 108 9.77 -9.11 -12.40
N PHE A 109 9.86 -8.93 -11.09
CA PHE A 109 9.70 -10.01 -10.10
C PHE A 109 9.15 -9.52 -8.77
N VAL A 110 8.19 -10.27 -8.20
CA VAL A 110 7.68 -10.05 -6.85
C VAL A 110 7.18 -11.35 -6.21
N ILE A 111 7.31 -11.46 -4.90
CA ILE A 111 6.57 -12.43 -4.09
C ILE A 111 5.69 -11.67 -3.11
N PHE A 112 4.38 -11.90 -3.15
CA PHE A 112 3.41 -11.38 -2.19
C PHE A 112 3.25 -12.39 -1.05
N PRO A 113 3.73 -12.10 0.18
CA PRO A 113 3.63 -13.04 1.29
C PRO A 113 2.23 -13.05 1.92
N PHE A 114 1.84 -14.22 2.44
CA PHE A 114 0.61 -14.45 3.21
C PHE A 114 0.91 -15.33 4.40
N VAL A 115 0.14 -15.19 5.48
CA VAL A 115 0.19 -16.08 6.64
C VAL A 115 -0.95 -17.09 6.55
N VAL A 116 -0.63 -18.36 6.51
CA VAL A 116 -1.59 -19.46 6.63
C VAL A 116 -1.62 -19.92 8.08
N ASN A 117 -2.77 -19.82 8.73
CA ASN A 117 -2.97 -20.31 10.08
C ASN A 117 -3.52 -21.74 10.02
N LEU A 118 -2.82 -22.68 10.63
CA LEU A 118 -3.16 -24.10 10.65
C LEU A 118 -3.87 -24.47 11.96
N SER A 119 -4.77 -25.48 11.89
CA SER A 119 -5.39 -26.04 13.10
C SER A 119 -4.38 -26.80 13.95
N ASN A 120 -4.60 -26.88 15.26
CA ASN A 120 -3.74 -27.66 16.17
C ASN A 120 -3.74 -29.18 15.87
N GLU A 121 -4.73 -29.65 15.10
CA GLU A 121 -4.84 -31.05 14.67
C GLU A 121 -4.03 -31.34 13.39
N SER A 122 -3.53 -30.29 12.73
CA SER A 122 -2.72 -30.45 11.54
C SER A 122 -1.30 -30.90 11.91
N THR A 123 -0.87 -32.02 11.35
CA THR A 123 0.49 -32.58 11.53
C THR A 123 1.44 -31.97 10.48
N TYR A 124 1.58 -30.66 10.42
CA TYR A 124 2.55 -30.02 9.54
C TYR A 124 3.91 -29.96 10.24
N SER A 125 4.97 -30.42 9.59
CA SER A 125 6.37 -30.31 10.06
C SER A 125 7.29 -29.98 8.89
N ASP A 126 8.39 -29.25 9.13
CA ASP A 126 9.39 -28.88 8.12
C ASP A 126 10.08 -30.07 7.47
N GLN A 127 10.01 -31.26 8.07
CA GLN A 127 10.69 -32.47 7.58
C GLN A 127 9.86 -33.34 6.62
N GLY A 128 8.85 -32.74 5.98
CA GLY A 128 7.99 -33.50 5.04
C GLY A 128 6.83 -34.13 5.78
N SER A 129 5.74 -33.38 5.84
CA SER A 129 4.55 -33.80 6.53
C SER A 129 3.84 -34.91 5.76
N THR A 130 3.43 -35.93 6.50
CA THR A 130 2.38 -36.89 6.10
C THR A 130 0.97 -36.24 6.17
N ALA A 131 0.86 -34.92 6.26
CA ALA A 131 -0.42 -34.22 6.26
C ALA A 131 -1.03 -34.23 4.86
N ASP A 132 -1.50 -35.40 4.46
CA ASP A 132 -2.52 -35.56 3.43
C ASP A 132 -3.71 -34.68 3.83
N ASN A 133 -4.09 -33.70 3.03
CA ASN A 133 -5.27 -32.84 3.14
C ASN A 133 -5.06 -31.37 3.59
N LEU A 134 -3.91 -30.77 3.36
CA LEU A 134 -3.72 -29.32 3.41
C LEU A 134 -3.81 -28.73 2.00
N ASP A 135 -4.92 -28.99 1.34
CA ASP A 135 -5.16 -28.48 -0.02
C ASP A 135 -5.53 -27.00 0.03
N ILE A 136 -5.03 -26.26 -0.93
CA ILE A 136 -5.26 -24.84 -1.10
C ILE A 136 -5.45 -24.50 -2.58
N GLU A 137 -6.39 -23.63 -2.86
CA GLU A 137 -6.67 -23.11 -4.18
C GLU A 137 -6.60 -21.58 -4.14
N ALA A 138 -5.90 -20.99 -5.10
CA ALA A 138 -5.76 -19.56 -5.28
C ALA A 138 -6.40 -19.13 -6.60
N HIS A 139 -7.34 -18.20 -6.55
CA HIS A 139 -7.81 -17.43 -7.70
C HIS A 139 -7.17 -16.04 -7.62
N ILE A 140 -6.30 -15.73 -8.54
CA ILE A 140 -5.43 -14.57 -8.52
C ILE A 140 -5.80 -13.69 -9.70
N ASP A 141 -6.36 -12.51 -9.44
CA ASP A 141 -6.65 -11.48 -10.44
C ASP A 141 -5.67 -10.32 -10.27
N PHE A 142 -5.04 -9.87 -11.33
CA PHE A 142 -4.08 -8.78 -11.28
C PHE A 142 -4.04 -7.97 -12.59
N LEU A 143 -3.49 -6.77 -12.49
CA LEU A 143 -3.10 -5.97 -13.64
C LEU A 143 -1.59 -6.07 -13.82
N ILE A 144 -1.17 -6.26 -15.05
CA ILE A 144 0.24 -6.24 -15.46
C ILE A 144 0.41 -5.24 -16.58
N CYS A 145 1.39 -4.39 -16.52
CA CYS A 145 1.53 -3.27 -17.42
C CYS A 145 2.98 -3.10 -17.90
N ALA A 146 3.12 -2.67 -19.14
CA ALA A 146 4.29 -2.04 -19.72
C ALA A 146 3.81 -0.76 -20.42
N ASP A 147 3.79 -0.70 -21.76
CA ASP A 147 3.16 0.40 -22.49
C ASP A 147 1.63 0.36 -22.42
N ILE A 148 1.06 -0.80 -22.18
CA ILE A 148 -0.37 -1.04 -21.99
C ILE A 148 -0.61 -1.85 -20.71
N CYS A 149 -1.80 -1.70 -20.14
CA CYS A 149 -2.22 -2.50 -18.99
C CYS A 149 -3.15 -3.62 -19.42
N VAL A 150 -2.80 -4.84 -19.04
CA VAL A 150 -3.55 -6.05 -19.37
C VAL A 150 -4.07 -6.68 -18.07
N PRO A 151 -5.37 -6.94 -17.92
CA PRO A 151 -5.89 -7.74 -16.85
C PRO A 151 -5.57 -9.22 -17.11
N GLU A 152 -4.89 -9.86 -16.18
CA GLU A 152 -4.56 -11.28 -16.23
C GLU A 152 -5.05 -11.99 -14.96
N ASN A 153 -5.17 -13.30 -15.03
CA ASN A 153 -5.54 -14.13 -13.91
C ASN A 153 -4.83 -15.47 -13.93
N ALA A 154 -4.62 -16.03 -12.73
CA ALA A 154 -4.11 -17.37 -12.55
C ALA A 154 -5.01 -18.17 -11.59
N TYR A 155 -5.19 -19.44 -11.86
CA TYR A 155 -5.82 -20.40 -10.97
C TYR A 155 -4.83 -21.50 -10.63
N ILE A 156 -4.50 -21.64 -9.34
CA ILE A 156 -3.55 -22.61 -8.85
C ILE A 156 -4.22 -23.46 -7.79
N LYS A 157 -4.18 -24.78 -7.98
CA LYS A 157 -4.65 -25.76 -7.00
C LYS A 157 -3.49 -26.67 -6.62
N THR A 158 -3.17 -26.73 -5.35
CA THR A 158 -2.08 -27.54 -4.83
C THR A 158 -2.32 -27.95 -3.38
N SER A 159 -1.38 -28.66 -2.78
CA SER A 159 -1.31 -28.85 -1.33
C SER A 159 -0.06 -28.16 -0.76
N LEU A 160 -0.11 -27.74 0.50
CA LEU A 160 1.03 -27.05 1.14
C LEU A 160 2.32 -27.90 1.11
N SER A 161 2.19 -29.23 1.17
CA SER A 161 3.32 -30.17 1.10
C SER A 161 4.00 -30.19 -0.27
N LYS A 162 3.27 -29.88 -1.33
CA LYS A 162 3.78 -29.87 -2.73
C LYS A 162 4.32 -28.53 -3.19
N MET A 163 4.14 -27.47 -2.40
CA MET A 163 4.74 -26.18 -2.71
C MET A 163 6.27 -26.26 -2.61
N SER A 164 6.96 -25.63 -3.54
CA SER A 164 8.40 -25.45 -3.46
C SER A 164 8.76 -24.43 -2.38
N GLU A 165 9.86 -24.68 -1.68
CA GLU A 165 10.50 -23.66 -0.85
C GLU A 165 11.21 -22.66 -1.74
N ASP A 166 11.07 -21.37 -1.42
CA ASP A 166 11.76 -20.30 -2.14
C ASP A 166 12.41 -19.35 -1.15
N ILE A 167 13.73 -19.33 -1.12
CA ILE A 167 14.52 -18.47 -0.22
C ILE A 167 14.29 -16.98 -0.49
N GLN A 168 13.83 -16.62 -1.69
CA GLN A 168 13.52 -15.24 -2.02
C GLN A 168 12.26 -14.74 -1.29
N LEU A 169 11.39 -15.64 -0.84
CA LEU A 169 10.22 -15.28 -0.04
C LEU A 169 10.63 -14.56 1.26
N ASP A 170 11.71 -15.00 1.92
CA ASP A 170 12.23 -14.34 3.12
C ASP A 170 12.76 -12.92 2.79
N ASN A 171 13.39 -12.74 1.64
CA ASN A 171 13.84 -11.42 1.19
C ASN A 171 12.65 -10.47 0.98
N TRP A 172 11.56 -10.96 0.38
CA TRP A 172 10.34 -10.18 0.18
C TRP A 172 9.60 -9.92 1.48
N LEU A 173 9.59 -10.88 2.40
CA LEU A 173 9.04 -10.71 3.74
C LEU A 173 9.79 -9.62 4.53
N ASN A 174 11.12 -9.55 4.40
CA ASN A 174 11.94 -8.51 5.02
C ASN A 174 11.67 -7.10 4.45
N ARG A 175 11.08 -6.98 3.25
CA ARG A 175 10.62 -5.71 2.67
C ARG A 175 9.27 -5.26 3.25
N VAL A 176 8.53 -6.15 3.93
CA VAL A 176 7.28 -5.80 4.61
C VAL A 176 7.61 -4.94 5.82
N PRO A 177 7.11 -3.68 5.89
CA PRO A 177 7.42 -2.82 7.01
C PRO A 177 6.81 -3.38 8.30
N SER A 178 7.62 -3.54 9.34
CA SER A 178 7.20 -4.03 10.66
C SER A 178 7.44 -3.03 11.79
N ILE A 179 8.28 -2.02 11.55
CA ILE A 179 8.66 -1.02 12.54
C ILE A 179 7.84 0.26 12.29
N THR A 180 7.11 0.70 13.29
CA THR A 180 6.39 1.98 13.22
C THR A 180 7.32 3.13 13.62
N LEU A 181 7.45 4.13 12.76
CA LEU A 181 8.16 5.37 13.06
C LEU A 181 7.15 6.41 13.56
N PRO A 182 7.32 6.92 14.80
CA PRO A 182 6.47 7.98 15.32
C PRO A 182 6.60 9.26 14.49
N THR A 183 5.47 9.80 14.04
CA THR A 183 5.44 10.99 13.18
C THR A 183 4.38 11.97 13.63
N LEU A 184 4.60 13.25 13.35
CA LEU A 184 3.60 14.30 13.43
C LEU A 184 3.25 14.75 12.03
N ILE A 185 1.99 14.60 11.63
CA ILE A 185 1.52 14.92 10.29
C ILE A 185 0.61 16.15 10.32
N LYS A 186 0.92 17.14 9.48
CA LYS A 186 0.14 18.37 9.30
C LYS A 186 -0.17 18.59 7.83
N LYS A 187 -1.39 19.02 7.53
CA LYS A 187 -1.77 19.51 6.20
C LYS A 187 -1.63 21.03 6.14
N ASN A 188 -0.94 21.51 5.12
CA ASN A 188 -1.09 22.89 4.68
C ASN A 188 -1.77 22.96 3.29
N LYS A 189 -1.73 24.10 2.62
CA LYS A 189 -2.44 24.27 1.33
C LYS A 189 -1.83 23.46 0.18
N GLU A 190 -0.54 23.13 0.24
CA GLU A 190 0.23 22.57 -0.89
C GLU A 190 0.93 21.26 -0.53
N PHE A 191 1.12 21.01 0.78
CA PHE A 191 1.92 19.89 1.26
C PHE A 191 1.26 19.18 2.43
N LEU A 192 1.47 17.87 2.47
CA LEU A 192 1.41 17.07 3.68
C LEU A 192 2.81 17.14 4.32
N GLU A 193 2.89 17.67 5.51
CA GLU A 193 4.14 17.84 6.27
C GLU A 193 4.27 16.71 7.27
N ILE A 194 5.30 15.88 7.12
CA ILE A 194 5.59 14.73 7.98
C ILE A 194 6.86 15.04 8.75
N ARG A 195 6.74 15.23 10.08
CA ARG A 195 7.88 15.42 10.99
C ARG A 195 8.17 14.15 11.75
N PHE A 196 9.43 13.79 11.82
CA PHE A 196 9.92 12.61 12.54
C PHE A 196 11.34 12.82 13.05
N SER A 197 11.71 12.04 14.08
CA SER A 197 13.07 12.01 14.60
C SER A 197 13.82 10.84 13.98
N TYR A 198 15.03 11.10 13.49
CA TYR A 198 15.92 10.09 12.94
C TYR A 198 17.38 10.52 13.21
N ASN A 199 18.19 9.58 13.71
CA ASN A 199 19.52 9.93 14.24
C ASN A 199 20.60 10.08 13.18
N ASP A 200 20.44 9.35 12.06
CA ASP A 200 21.43 9.34 10.99
C ASP A 200 21.10 10.37 9.92
N ASP A 201 22.09 10.71 9.10
CA ASP A 201 21.84 11.48 7.89
C ASP A 201 21.08 10.62 6.88
N ILE A 202 20.19 11.23 6.12
CA ILE A 202 19.31 10.58 5.16
C ILE A 202 19.75 10.95 3.75
N ALA A 203 20.12 9.95 2.95
CA ALA A 203 20.50 10.14 1.56
C ALA A 203 19.26 10.05 0.64
N ASN A 204 18.40 9.07 0.86
CA ASN A 204 17.20 8.85 0.07
C ASN A 204 16.00 8.68 1.00
N ILE A 205 14.88 9.30 0.62
CA ILE A 205 13.63 9.17 1.34
C ILE A 205 12.45 9.25 0.39
N TYR A 206 11.43 8.42 0.64
CA TYR A 206 10.15 8.54 -0.03
C TYR A 206 9.01 8.03 0.85
N PHE A 207 7.89 8.74 0.84
CA PHE A 207 6.66 8.32 1.53
C PHE A 207 5.63 7.81 0.54
N TYR A 208 5.30 6.53 0.66
CA TYR A 208 4.26 5.85 -0.08
C TYR A 208 2.97 5.88 0.75
N ILE A 209 2.01 6.68 0.36
CA ILE A 209 0.75 6.81 1.08
C ILE A 209 -0.18 5.64 0.79
N ASP A 210 -0.96 5.19 1.78
CA ASP A 210 -1.92 4.09 1.63
C ASP A 210 -3.20 4.53 0.90
N GLU A 211 -3.66 5.76 1.16
CA GLU A 211 -4.89 6.31 0.60
C GLU A 211 -4.69 6.77 -0.84
N LYS A 212 -5.62 6.36 -1.71
CA LYS A 212 -5.60 6.77 -3.12
C LYS A 212 -6.02 8.24 -3.29
N ASN A 213 -5.54 8.88 -4.34
CA ASN A 213 -5.93 10.24 -4.75
C ASN A 213 -5.72 11.32 -3.67
N THR A 214 -4.71 11.15 -2.81
CA THR A 214 -4.43 12.06 -1.71
C THR A 214 -3.23 12.96 -1.94
N VAL A 215 -2.23 12.46 -2.65
CA VAL A 215 -0.99 13.18 -2.96
C VAL A 215 -0.80 13.30 -4.47
N ILE A 216 0.04 14.23 -4.88
CA ILE A 216 0.50 14.33 -6.27
C ILE A 216 1.68 13.36 -6.40
N HIS A 217 1.40 12.13 -6.90
CA HIS A 217 2.37 11.04 -6.92
C HIS A 217 3.63 11.36 -7.73
N SER A 218 3.49 12.07 -8.84
CA SER A 218 4.61 12.55 -9.67
C SER A 218 5.33 13.77 -9.11
N GLY A 219 4.86 14.33 -7.99
CA GLY A 219 5.45 15.51 -7.37
C GLY A 219 6.66 15.18 -6.50
N ASN A 220 7.69 16.02 -6.56
CA ASN A 220 8.89 15.84 -5.77
C ASN A 220 8.61 15.98 -4.28
N GLN A 221 9.01 14.99 -3.50
CA GLN A 221 9.00 15.05 -2.05
C GLN A 221 10.30 15.69 -1.56
N ASN A 222 10.20 16.73 -0.72
CA ASN A 222 11.36 17.51 -0.28
C ASN A 222 11.64 17.28 1.20
N LEU A 223 12.85 16.81 1.50
CA LEU A 223 13.35 16.62 2.86
C LEU A 223 14.10 17.86 3.36
N ILE A 224 13.80 18.27 4.59
CA ILE A 224 14.42 19.41 5.27
C ILE A 224 14.91 18.94 6.63
N LYS A 225 16.19 19.17 6.94
CA LYS A 225 16.75 18.90 8.26
C LYS A 225 16.42 20.08 9.19
N GLU A 226 15.72 19.81 10.27
CA GLU A 226 15.48 20.74 11.39
C GLU A 226 16.50 20.41 12.51
N GLU A 227 16.64 21.24 13.54
CA GLU A 227 17.69 21.07 14.58
C GLU A 227 17.71 19.66 15.19
N ASN A 228 16.55 19.09 15.55
CA ASN A 228 16.44 17.78 16.19
C ASN A 228 15.51 16.81 15.43
N ASN A 229 15.00 17.19 14.27
CA ASN A 229 14.02 16.42 13.53
C ASN A 229 14.24 16.57 12.03
N TRP A 230 13.51 15.75 11.30
CA TRP A 230 13.39 15.85 9.86
C TRP A 230 11.97 16.23 9.47
N LEU A 231 11.84 17.04 8.44
CA LEU A 231 10.55 17.43 7.84
C LEU A 231 10.53 16.99 6.40
N LEU A 232 9.64 16.03 6.08
CA LEU A 232 9.32 15.65 4.71
C LEU A 232 8.08 16.38 4.24
N LYS A 233 8.16 17.08 3.11
CA LYS A 233 7.06 17.75 2.44
C LYS A 233 6.60 16.94 1.25
N VAL A 234 5.39 16.40 1.32
CA VAL A 234 4.76 15.61 0.27
C VAL A 234 3.71 16.47 -0.44
N PRO A 235 3.80 16.71 -1.75
CA PRO A 235 2.87 17.58 -2.47
C PRO A 235 1.48 16.98 -2.53
N ILE A 236 0.44 17.81 -2.32
CA ILE A 236 -0.97 17.43 -2.37
C ILE A 236 -1.78 18.40 -3.24
N ASP A 237 -2.90 17.93 -3.77
CA ASP A 237 -3.85 18.86 -4.38
C ASP A 237 -4.47 19.77 -3.29
N LYS A 238 -4.66 21.05 -3.61
CA LYS A 238 -5.20 22.06 -2.68
C LYS A 238 -6.60 21.68 -2.17
N ASN A 239 -7.37 20.99 -3.00
CA ASN A 239 -8.75 20.64 -2.75
C ASN A 239 -8.94 19.24 -2.18
N VAL A 240 -7.84 18.47 -1.98
CA VAL A 240 -7.95 17.13 -1.45
C VAL A 240 -8.50 17.13 -0.01
N GLU A 241 -9.51 16.31 0.22
CA GLU A 241 -9.98 16.01 1.58
C GLU A 241 -9.21 14.79 2.09
N LEU A 242 -8.41 14.99 3.12
CA LEU A 242 -7.67 13.92 3.76
C LEU A 242 -8.51 13.27 4.87
N THR A 243 -8.32 11.97 5.08
CA THR A 243 -8.84 11.24 6.24
C THR A 243 -8.27 11.81 7.56
N ASN A 244 -8.84 11.43 8.69
CA ASN A 244 -8.32 11.85 9.99
C ASN A 244 -7.01 11.16 10.35
N THR A 245 -6.78 9.99 9.78
CA THR A 245 -5.56 9.20 9.98
C THR A 245 -4.87 9.06 8.64
N ILE A 246 -3.60 9.36 8.58
CA ILE A 246 -2.74 9.15 7.43
C ILE A 246 -1.88 7.94 7.71
N SER A 247 -1.88 6.99 6.78
CA SER A 247 -1.05 5.79 6.84
C SER A 247 -0.25 5.59 5.56
N GLY A 248 0.83 4.82 5.68
CA GLY A 248 1.70 4.52 4.54
C GLY A 248 3.03 3.92 4.96
N VAL A 249 3.91 3.84 3.99
CA VAL A 249 5.29 3.35 4.16
C VAL A 249 6.25 4.48 3.92
N LEU A 250 7.13 4.74 4.88
CA LEU A 250 8.27 5.66 4.73
C LEU A 250 9.53 4.84 4.48
N ASN A 251 10.06 4.94 3.27
CA ASN A 251 11.35 4.37 2.95
C ASN A 251 12.45 5.41 3.28
N ILE A 252 13.44 4.98 4.05
CA ILE A 252 14.65 5.77 4.39
C ILE A 252 15.84 4.87 4.12
N ASP A 253 16.67 5.19 3.13
CA ASP A 253 17.90 4.47 2.80
C ASP A 253 17.72 2.94 2.83
N ASP A 254 16.76 2.43 2.05
CA ASP A 254 16.38 1.01 1.93
C ASP A 254 15.73 0.38 3.17
N LYS A 255 15.48 1.14 4.24
CA LYS A 255 14.70 0.69 5.39
C LYS A 255 13.27 1.18 5.30
N ASN A 256 12.33 0.29 5.57
CA ASN A 256 10.90 0.54 5.43
C ASN A 256 10.23 0.68 6.80
N TYR A 257 9.56 1.80 7.03
CA TYR A 257 8.87 2.11 8.28
C TYR A 257 7.37 2.27 8.03
N LEU A 258 6.57 1.74 8.95
CA LEU A 258 5.14 2.03 8.97
C LEU A 258 4.92 3.44 9.52
N ILE A 259 4.11 4.20 8.83
CA ILE A 259 3.58 5.47 9.29
C ILE A 259 2.08 5.29 9.53
N THR A 260 1.62 5.61 10.73
CA THR A 260 0.21 5.73 11.05
C THR A 260 0.09 6.85 12.06
N SER A 261 -0.43 7.99 11.64
CA SER A 261 -0.52 9.18 12.48
C SER A 261 -1.83 9.92 12.25
N GLN A 262 -2.37 10.47 13.32
CA GLN A 262 -3.51 11.37 13.19
C GLN A 262 -3.09 12.69 12.57
N LEU A 263 -3.89 13.16 11.63
CA LEU A 263 -3.68 14.46 11.00
C LEU A 263 -3.93 15.57 12.05
N ASP A 264 -2.87 16.29 12.42
CA ASP A 264 -2.98 17.46 13.28
C ASP A 264 -3.71 18.58 12.48
N ARG A 265 -5.02 18.55 12.55
CA ARG A 265 -5.84 19.65 12.07
C ARG A 265 -5.72 20.75 13.11
N LYS A 266 -4.78 21.70 12.94
CA LYS A 266 -5.02 23.00 13.59
C LYS A 266 -6.47 23.34 13.30
N LYS A 267 -7.32 23.46 14.35
CA LYS A 267 -8.59 24.14 14.20
C LYS A 267 -8.24 25.42 13.47
N SER A 268 -8.60 25.51 12.20
CA SER A 268 -8.66 26.80 11.53
C SER A 268 -9.48 27.63 12.52
N SER A 269 -8.85 28.61 13.12
CA SER A 269 -9.60 29.59 13.88
C SER A 269 -10.51 30.23 12.83
N SER A 270 -11.63 29.59 12.57
CA SER A 270 -12.81 30.32 12.09
C SER A 270 -12.88 31.45 13.09
N ILE A 271 -12.71 32.67 12.62
CA ILE A 271 -13.03 33.85 13.40
C ILE A 271 -14.51 33.62 13.74
N GLU A 272 -14.77 33.01 14.91
CA GLU A 272 -16.12 32.93 15.44
C GLU A 272 -16.50 34.40 15.70
N VAL A 273 -17.08 35.01 14.67
CA VAL A 273 -17.68 36.35 14.82
C VAL A 273 -18.79 36.16 15.84
N THR A 274 -18.51 36.56 17.07
CA THR A 274 -19.52 36.50 18.12
C THR A 274 -20.75 37.28 17.64
N PHE A 275 -21.94 36.84 18.05
CA PHE A 275 -23.21 37.51 17.69
C PHE A 275 -23.13 39.04 17.89
N LEU A 276 -22.45 39.48 18.96
CA LEU A 276 -22.22 40.87 19.25
C LEU A 276 -21.36 41.58 18.19
N GLN A 277 -20.28 40.92 17.70
CA GLN A 277 -19.44 41.48 16.62
C GLN A 277 -20.21 41.55 15.30
N ALA A 278 -21.02 40.55 14.98
CA ALA A 278 -21.89 40.56 13.80
C ALA A 278 -22.91 41.70 13.88
N LEU A 279 -23.48 41.92 15.05
CA LEU A 279 -24.44 43.04 15.30
C LEU A 279 -23.76 44.41 15.13
N ILE A 280 -22.53 44.55 15.64
CA ILE A 280 -21.76 45.81 15.49
C ILE A 280 -21.43 46.06 14.01
N PHE A 281 -20.98 45.05 13.27
CA PHE A 281 -20.68 45.17 11.83
C PHE A 281 -21.96 45.48 11.01
N ALA A 282 -23.08 44.84 11.34
CA ALA A 282 -24.36 45.12 10.69
C ALA A 282 -24.82 46.57 10.97
N PHE A 283 -24.68 47.07 12.21
CA PHE A 283 -25.02 48.44 12.60
C PHE A 283 -24.12 49.47 11.88
N LEU A 284 -22.79 49.24 11.88
CA LEU A 284 -21.84 50.11 11.17
C LEU A 284 -22.09 50.12 9.66
N GLY A 285 -22.36 48.97 9.06
CA GLY A 285 -22.70 48.84 7.64
C GLY A 285 -23.98 49.60 7.29
N GLY A 286 -25.01 49.47 8.15
CA GLY A 286 -26.26 50.25 8.01
C GLY A 286 -26.06 51.77 8.15
N LEU A 287 -25.17 52.18 9.05
CA LEU A 287 -24.86 53.60 9.26
C LEU A 287 -24.11 54.21 8.06
N ILE A 288 -23.15 53.43 7.48
CA ILE A 288 -22.44 53.84 6.26
C ILE A 288 -23.38 53.95 5.07
N LEU A 289 -24.31 53.01 4.90
CA LEU A 289 -25.30 53.05 3.82
C LEU A 289 -26.26 54.24 3.95
N ASN A 290 -26.65 54.64 5.18
CA ASN A 290 -27.48 55.80 5.44
C ASN A 290 -26.75 57.14 5.26
N LEU A 291 -25.44 57.19 5.34
CA LEU A 291 -24.59 58.36 5.08
C LEU A 291 -24.29 58.55 3.59
N MET A 292 -24.69 57.64 2.71
CA MET A 292 -24.57 57.87 1.27
C MET A 292 -25.37 59.07 0.83
N PRO A 293 -24.79 59.96 -0.01
CA PRO A 293 -25.38 61.25 -0.36
C PRO A 293 -26.72 61.18 -1.10
N CYS A 294 -27.18 59.99 -1.47
CA CYS A 294 -28.46 59.81 -2.15
C CYS A 294 -29.69 59.84 -1.20
N VAL A 295 -29.54 59.65 0.12
CA VAL A 295 -30.63 59.61 1.10
C VAL A 295 -30.76 60.92 1.82
N PHE A 296 -29.68 61.72 1.92
CA PHE A 296 -29.61 63.00 2.59
C PHE A 296 -30.57 64.02 2.02
N PRO A 297 -30.79 64.18 0.69
CA PRO A 297 -31.72 65.15 0.13
C PRO A 297 -33.18 64.88 0.49
N ILE A 298 -33.59 63.66 0.68
CA ILE A 298 -35.00 63.30 0.96
C ILE A 298 -35.34 63.59 2.41
N ILE A 299 -34.41 63.40 3.33
CA ILE A 299 -34.62 63.70 4.76
C ILE A 299 -34.63 65.21 5.00
N SER A 300 -33.74 65.96 4.33
CA SER A 300 -33.70 67.43 4.47
C SER A 300 -34.97 68.12 3.94
N LEU A 301 -35.55 67.60 2.85
CA LEU A 301 -36.83 68.12 2.30
C LEU A 301 -38.00 67.83 3.25
N LYS A 302 -38.00 66.72 3.97
CA LYS A 302 -39.06 66.36 4.91
C LYS A 302 -39.00 67.20 6.21
N ILE A 303 -37.79 67.52 6.66
CA ILE A 303 -37.58 68.40 7.84
C ILE A 303 -37.94 69.82 7.53
N LEU A 304 -37.64 70.36 6.33
CA LEU A 304 -38.04 71.70 5.89
C LEU A 304 -39.58 71.88 5.79
N SER A 305 -40.31 70.83 5.44
CA SER A 305 -41.73 70.77 5.39
C SER A 305 -42.42 70.87 6.78
N PHE A 306 -41.72 70.44 7.83
CA PHE A 306 -42.20 70.51 9.22
C PHE A 306 -41.90 71.87 9.89
N VAL A 307 -40.94 72.65 9.40
CA VAL A 307 -40.56 73.99 9.99
C VAL A 307 -41.34 75.13 9.36
N SER A 308 -42.06 74.88 8.28
CA SER A 308 -42.85 75.87 7.57
C SER A 308 -44.36 75.81 7.87
N MET A 309 -44.79 75.21 8.99
CA MET A 309 -46.13 75.29 9.56
C MET A 309 -46.19 76.22 10.75
#